data_7841cb39a22d69a6edebf32bd69f365c
#
_entry.id   7841cb39a22d69a6edebf32bd69f365c
#
_cell.length_a   1.000
_cell.length_b   1.000
_cell.length_c   1.000
_cell.angle_alpha   90.00
_cell.angle_beta   90.00
_cell.angle_gamma   90.00
#
_symmetry.space_group_name_H-M   'P 1'
#
loop_
_entity.id
_entity.type
_entity.pdbx_description
1 polymer ?
#
loop_
_entity_poly.entity_id
_entity_poly.type
_entity_poly.pdbx_seq_one_letter_code
_entity_poly.pdbx_strand_id
1 'polypeptide(L)'
;GGEIYGTIYALSESAHEQGVIWTGSDDGLVHLTRDGGATWQDVTPDAWGEVMVNEIAVSPHDPAVAYAAINRYKFNDFTPMAYVTRDYGENWEEISDGFADEAWVHVVREDPRTPGLLYAGTETGIYVSFNGGDLWQSLQLNLPNTPINDLIVHDRENDLVVATSGRSFWILDDLSPLQQAARDVPDGDENSHHLYSPRHAYRLAGGSGFGGGGEGVNGPSGAVIDFMLGEVAD
;
A
#
# COMPACT_ATOMS: atom_id res chain seq x y z
N GLY A 1 11.91 24.50 21.03
CA GLY A 1 10.50 24.63 20.86
C GLY A 1 9.88 23.28 21.18
N GLY A 2 8.83 23.24 21.99
CA GLY A 2 8.10 22.02 22.23
C GLY A 2 7.49 21.53 20.91
N GLU A 3 7.44 20.25 20.71
CA GLU A 3 6.67 19.66 19.62
C GLU A 3 5.22 20.13 19.75
N ILE A 4 4.65 20.58 18.64
CA ILE A 4 3.25 20.97 18.58
C ILE A 4 2.49 19.66 18.43
N TYR A 5 1.70 19.29 19.43
CA TYR A 5 0.82 18.15 19.41
C TYR A 5 -0.53 18.56 18.78
N GLY A 6 -1.15 17.66 17.99
CA GLY A 6 -2.33 17.98 17.19
C GLY A 6 -1.98 18.54 15.80
N THR A 7 -0.87 18.08 15.23
CA THR A 7 -0.46 18.44 13.87
C THR A 7 -1.13 17.50 12.86
N ILE A 8 -1.72 18.08 11.80
CA ILE A 8 -2.17 17.29 10.65
C ILE A 8 -0.94 16.65 10.02
N TYR A 9 -0.89 15.33 10.02
CA TYR A 9 0.21 14.52 9.53
C TYR A 9 -0.13 13.81 8.22
N ALA A 10 -1.40 13.42 8.06
CA ALA A 10 -1.92 12.79 6.87
C ALA A 10 -3.02 13.65 6.24
N LEU A 11 -3.05 13.72 4.91
CA LEU A 11 -4.09 14.40 4.14
C LEU A 11 -4.31 13.63 2.83
N SER A 12 -5.58 13.32 2.55
CA SER A 12 -5.96 12.62 1.31
C SER A 12 -7.25 13.20 0.75
N GLU A 13 -7.25 13.55 -0.53
CA GLU A 13 -8.43 14.00 -1.27
C GLU A 13 -8.95 12.87 -2.15
N SER A 14 -10.27 12.72 -2.24
CA SER A 14 -10.90 11.76 -3.13
C SER A 14 -10.69 12.14 -4.60
N ALA A 15 -10.25 11.16 -5.40
CA ALA A 15 -10.17 11.33 -6.84
C ALA A 15 -11.54 11.29 -7.55
N HIS A 16 -12.59 10.79 -6.87
CA HIS A 16 -13.92 10.59 -7.44
C HIS A 16 -14.92 11.67 -7.04
N GLU A 17 -14.81 12.18 -5.84
CA GLU A 17 -15.78 13.14 -5.29
C GLU A 17 -15.06 14.40 -4.84
N GLN A 18 -15.21 15.47 -5.62
CA GLN A 18 -14.58 16.75 -5.32
C GLN A 18 -15.03 17.30 -3.96
N GLY A 19 -14.08 17.71 -3.14
CA GLY A 19 -14.32 18.28 -1.83
C GLY A 19 -14.45 17.25 -0.71
N VAL A 20 -14.32 15.96 -1.01
CA VAL A 20 -14.11 14.92 0.01
C VAL A 20 -12.63 14.86 0.35
N ILE A 21 -12.29 15.32 1.56
CA ILE A 21 -10.92 15.40 2.05
C ILE A 21 -10.84 14.79 3.45
N TRP A 22 -9.88 13.93 3.63
CA TRP A 22 -9.57 13.28 4.90
C TRP A 22 -8.32 13.87 5.51
N THR A 23 -8.28 14.03 6.81
CA THR A 23 -7.08 14.40 7.54
C THR A 23 -6.87 13.48 8.73
N GLY A 24 -5.60 13.17 9.00
CA GLY A 24 -5.16 12.46 10.19
C GLY A 24 -4.10 13.26 10.94
N SER A 25 -4.12 13.20 12.26
CA SER A 25 -3.19 13.96 13.08
C SER A 25 -2.32 13.08 13.99
N ASP A 26 -1.25 13.66 14.51
CA ASP A 26 -0.30 12.97 15.38
C ASP A 26 -0.82 12.73 16.81
N ASP A 27 -1.98 13.27 17.14
CA ASP A 27 -2.76 13.01 18.36
C ASP A 27 -3.91 12.01 18.14
N GLY A 28 -3.99 11.41 16.95
CA GLY A 28 -4.87 10.30 16.62
C GLY A 28 -6.24 10.67 16.09
N LEU A 29 -6.51 11.95 15.86
CA LEU A 29 -7.80 12.38 15.33
C LEU A 29 -7.88 12.21 13.82
N VAL A 30 -9.04 11.75 13.35
CA VAL A 30 -9.41 11.69 11.94
C VAL A 30 -10.58 12.58 11.67
N HIS A 31 -10.42 13.50 10.73
CA HIS A 31 -11.50 14.39 10.31
C HIS A 31 -11.77 14.24 8.82
N LEU A 32 -13.05 14.32 8.49
CA LEU A 32 -13.56 14.26 7.13
C LEU A 32 -14.34 15.54 6.81
N THR A 33 -14.08 16.11 5.65
CA THR A 33 -14.98 17.08 5.02
C THR A 33 -15.53 16.50 3.73
N ARG A 34 -16.77 16.86 3.39
CA ARG A 34 -17.42 16.52 2.12
C ARG A 34 -17.90 17.76 1.35
N ASP A 35 -17.49 18.92 1.81
CA ASP A 35 -17.89 20.22 1.24
C ASP A 35 -16.68 21.15 1.00
N GLY A 36 -15.52 20.57 0.77
CA GLY A 36 -14.29 21.31 0.48
C GLY A 36 -13.72 22.07 1.66
N GLY A 37 -13.99 21.60 2.89
CA GLY A 37 -13.46 22.19 4.12
C GLY A 37 -14.36 23.23 4.77
N ALA A 38 -15.59 23.42 4.27
CA ALA A 38 -16.54 24.33 4.90
C ALA A 38 -17.03 23.78 6.26
N THR A 39 -17.23 22.45 6.35
CA THR A 39 -17.51 21.75 7.61
C THR A 39 -16.62 20.50 7.72
N TRP A 40 -16.30 20.15 8.96
CA TRP A 40 -15.50 18.97 9.29
C TRP A 40 -16.23 18.10 10.29
N GLN A 41 -16.22 16.81 10.05
CA GLN A 41 -16.76 15.80 10.94
C GLN A 41 -15.59 15.03 11.57
N ASP A 42 -15.62 14.86 12.88
CA ASP A 42 -14.75 13.92 13.57
C ASP A 42 -15.28 12.50 13.35
N VAL A 43 -14.45 11.67 12.74
CA VAL A 43 -14.75 10.27 12.40
C VAL A 43 -13.76 9.32 13.07
N THR A 44 -13.12 9.75 14.13
CA THR A 44 -12.14 9.00 14.90
C THR A 44 -12.82 7.87 15.67
N PRO A 45 -12.39 6.60 15.54
CA PRO A 45 -12.90 5.53 16.39
C PRO A 45 -12.50 5.70 17.86
N ASP A 46 -13.45 5.66 18.76
CA ASP A 46 -13.20 5.71 20.21
C ASP A 46 -12.23 4.60 20.68
N ALA A 47 -12.20 3.47 19.97
CA ALA A 47 -11.40 2.30 20.31
C ALA A 47 -9.89 2.50 20.06
N TRP A 48 -9.49 3.48 19.26
CA TRP A 48 -8.06 3.67 18.95
C TRP A 48 -7.26 4.21 20.14
N GLY A 49 -7.91 5.00 21.00
CA GLY A 49 -7.23 5.66 22.09
C GLY A 49 -6.14 6.63 21.58
N GLU A 50 -5.03 6.70 22.31
CA GLU A 50 -3.92 7.58 21.95
C GLU A 50 -3.00 6.92 20.93
N VAL A 51 -3.08 7.37 19.68
CA VAL A 51 -2.34 6.86 18.52
C VAL A 51 -1.79 8.02 17.69
N MET A 52 -0.96 7.72 16.73
CA MET A 52 -0.59 8.65 15.65
C MET A 52 -1.18 8.13 14.34
N VAL A 53 -1.94 8.96 13.64
CA VAL A 53 -2.40 8.65 12.28
C VAL A 53 -1.27 8.98 11.32
N ASN A 54 -0.58 7.95 10.87
CA ASN A 54 0.60 8.12 10.03
C ASN A 54 0.22 8.42 8.57
N GLU A 55 -0.81 7.75 8.09
CA GLU A 55 -1.31 7.91 6.72
C GLU A 55 -2.80 7.64 6.65
N ILE A 56 -3.48 8.38 5.78
CA ILE A 56 -4.84 8.08 5.32
C ILE A 56 -4.82 8.07 3.80
N ALA A 57 -5.34 7.02 3.18
CA ALA A 57 -5.46 6.89 1.75
C ALA A 57 -6.90 6.58 1.35
N VAL A 58 -7.50 7.47 0.57
CA VAL A 58 -8.82 7.21 -0.03
C VAL A 58 -8.68 6.18 -1.14
N SER A 59 -9.61 5.24 -1.21
CA SER A 59 -9.66 4.25 -2.29
C SER A 59 -9.75 4.93 -3.67
N PRO A 60 -8.99 4.45 -4.66
CA PRO A 60 -9.15 4.90 -6.04
C PRO A 60 -10.41 4.37 -6.72
N HIS A 61 -11.23 3.57 -6.03
CA HIS A 61 -12.43 2.93 -6.58
C HIS A 61 -13.73 3.43 -5.97
N ASP A 62 -13.72 3.83 -4.69
CA ASP A 62 -14.91 4.25 -3.96
C ASP A 62 -14.58 5.39 -2.99
N PRO A 63 -15.23 6.56 -3.10
CA PRO A 63 -14.97 7.71 -2.21
C PRO A 63 -15.36 7.47 -0.73
N ALA A 64 -16.21 6.48 -0.47
CA ALA A 64 -16.60 6.11 0.90
C ALA A 64 -15.56 5.24 1.60
N VAL A 65 -14.62 4.66 0.83
CA VAL A 65 -13.59 3.76 1.34
C VAL A 65 -12.29 4.52 1.59
N ALA A 66 -11.75 4.37 2.79
CA ALA A 66 -10.44 4.91 3.14
C ALA A 66 -9.68 3.92 4.04
N TYR A 67 -8.38 3.89 3.88
CA TYR A 67 -7.44 3.09 4.65
C TYR A 67 -6.64 3.99 5.58
N ALA A 68 -6.43 3.56 6.81
CA ALA A 68 -5.61 4.28 7.77
C ALA A 68 -4.46 3.38 8.27
N ALA A 69 -3.24 3.91 8.18
CA ALA A 69 -2.07 3.36 8.85
C ALA A 69 -1.85 4.16 10.14
N ILE A 70 -1.96 3.51 11.27
CA ILE A 70 -1.77 4.14 12.57
C ILE A 70 -0.68 3.43 13.36
N ASN A 71 -0.08 4.11 14.31
CA ASN A 71 0.95 3.50 15.14
C ASN A 71 1.01 4.13 16.55
N ARG A 72 1.68 3.42 17.46
CA ARG A 72 1.88 3.81 18.85
C ARG A 72 3.36 3.72 19.27
N TYR A 73 4.28 3.84 18.32
CA TYR A 73 5.71 3.69 18.60
C TYR A 73 6.20 4.67 19.68
N LYS A 74 5.61 5.86 19.75
CA LYS A 74 5.92 6.85 20.79
C LYS A 74 5.59 6.35 22.21
N PHE A 75 4.72 5.36 22.33
CA PHE A 75 4.34 4.71 23.58
C PHE A 75 5.04 3.37 23.79
N ASN A 76 6.07 3.07 23.00
CA ASN A 76 6.81 1.80 23.00
C ASN A 76 5.90 0.59 22.70
N ASP A 77 4.89 0.82 21.87
CA ASP A 77 3.99 -0.20 21.32
C ASP A 77 4.21 -0.24 19.80
N PHE A 78 4.72 -1.37 19.33
CA PHE A 78 5.12 -1.58 17.93
C PHE A 78 4.17 -2.53 17.20
N THR A 79 2.99 -2.74 17.76
CA THR A 79 1.94 -3.56 17.12
C THR A 79 1.56 -2.97 15.76
N PRO A 80 1.53 -3.77 14.69
CA PRO A 80 1.02 -3.33 13.40
C PRO A 80 -0.46 -2.97 13.50
N MET A 81 -0.83 -1.80 13.00
CA MET A 81 -2.21 -1.34 13.02
C MET A 81 -2.58 -0.72 11.67
N ALA A 82 -3.45 -1.39 10.95
CA ALA A 82 -4.08 -0.91 9.72
C ALA A 82 -5.59 -1.04 9.82
N TYR A 83 -6.30 -0.06 9.32
CA TYR A 83 -7.77 -0.01 9.38
C TYR A 83 -8.36 0.38 8.04
N VAL A 84 -9.60 -0.04 7.80
CA VAL A 84 -10.40 0.37 6.66
C VAL A 84 -11.77 0.86 7.13
N THR A 85 -12.26 1.91 6.51
CA THR A 85 -13.67 2.29 6.54
C THR A 85 -14.28 2.10 5.15
N ARG A 86 -15.57 1.75 5.09
CA ARG A 86 -16.32 1.63 3.83
C ARG A 86 -17.58 2.49 3.81
N ASP A 87 -17.69 3.43 4.76
CA ASP A 87 -18.88 4.24 5.00
C ASP A 87 -18.55 5.68 5.46
N TYR A 88 -17.51 6.27 4.85
CA TYR A 88 -17.05 7.62 5.20
C TYR A 88 -16.63 7.79 6.67
N GLY A 89 -16.10 6.74 7.29
CA GLY A 89 -15.59 6.78 8.66
C GLY A 89 -16.64 6.58 9.75
N GLU A 90 -17.88 6.21 9.39
CA GLU A 90 -18.89 5.85 10.40
C GLU A 90 -18.48 4.60 11.17
N ASN A 91 -17.87 3.64 10.48
CA ASN A 91 -17.31 2.43 11.07
C ASN A 91 -15.90 2.17 10.53
N TRP A 92 -15.04 1.65 11.39
CA TRP A 92 -13.68 1.22 11.04
C TRP A 92 -13.47 -0.24 11.42
N GLU A 93 -12.85 -0.98 10.53
CA GLU A 93 -12.50 -2.38 10.67
C GLU A 93 -10.98 -2.51 10.70
N GLU A 94 -10.45 -3.27 11.65
CA GLU A 94 -9.03 -3.60 11.69
C GLU A 94 -8.69 -4.63 10.63
N ILE A 95 -7.62 -4.36 9.87
CA ILE A 95 -7.12 -5.21 8.78
C ILE A 95 -5.63 -5.47 8.98
N SER A 96 -5.22 -5.92 10.14
CA SER A 96 -3.81 -6.09 10.52
C SER A 96 -3.30 -7.53 10.45
N ASP A 97 -4.14 -8.52 10.10
CA ASP A 97 -3.78 -9.94 10.12
C ASP A 97 -2.71 -10.27 9.06
N GLY A 98 -1.64 -10.97 9.47
CA GLY A 98 -0.54 -11.41 8.61
C GLY A 98 0.69 -10.51 8.61
N PHE A 99 0.65 -9.33 9.23
CA PHE A 99 1.88 -8.59 9.50
C PHE A 99 2.76 -9.32 10.52
N ALA A 100 4.07 -9.20 10.36
CA ALA A 100 5.00 -9.71 11.37
C ALA A 100 4.91 -8.87 12.66
N ASP A 101 5.25 -9.48 13.79
CA ASP A 101 5.36 -8.77 15.06
C ASP A 101 6.33 -7.57 14.93
N GLU A 102 6.00 -6.47 15.60
CA GLU A 102 6.79 -5.24 15.60
C GLU A 102 6.96 -4.55 14.22
N ALA A 103 6.23 -4.99 13.19
CA ALA A 103 6.21 -4.36 11.88
C ALA A 103 5.14 -3.28 11.80
N TRP A 104 5.20 -2.22 12.62
CA TRP A 104 4.17 -1.18 12.60
C TRP A 104 4.04 -0.53 11.23
N VAL A 105 2.79 -0.21 10.87
CA VAL A 105 2.43 0.20 9.51
C VAL A 105 2.65 1.69 9.33
N HIS A 106 3.31 2.08 8.23
CA HIS A 106 3.52 3.46 7.84
C HIS A 106 2.52 3.94 6.79
N VAL A 107 2.16 3.06 5.86
CA VAL A 107 1.36 3.40 4.69
C VAL A 107 0.57 2.20 4.20
N VAL A 108 -0.67 2.43 3.76
CA VAL A 108 -1.49 1.46 3.02
C VAL A 108 -1.97 2.13 1.74
N ARG A 109 -1.90 1.43 0.61
CA ARG A 109 -2.42 1.90 -0.68
C ARG A 109 -3.20 0.80 -1.38
N GLU A 110 -4.33 1.15 -1.96
CA GLU A 110 -5.07 0.26 -2.85
C GLU A 110 -4.57 0.40 -4.29
N ASP A 111 -4.48 -0.71 -5.00
CA ASP A 111 -4.11 -0.75 -6.41
C ASP A 111 -5.16 0.00 -7.26
N PRO A 112 -4.76 0.97 -8.11
CA PRO A 112 -5.72 1.79 -8.86
C PRO A 112 -6.44 1.03 -9.99
N ARG A 113 -6.02 -0.21 -10.31
CA ARG A 113 -6.59 -1.03 -11.38
C ARG A 113 -7.33 -2.27 -10.86
N THR A 114 -7.05 -2.68 -9.63
CA THR A 114 -7.58 -3.92 -9.08
C THR A 114 -8.13 -3.67 -7.67
N PRO A 115 -9.46 -3.50 -7.54
CA PRO A 115 -10.09 -3.31 -6.24
C PRO A 115 -9.76 -4.43 -5.28
N GLY A 116 -9.46 -4.09 -4.03
CA GLY A 116 -9.13 -5.04 -2.98
C GLY A 116 -7.69 -5.59 -3.01
N LEU A 117 -6.90 -5.27 -4.04
CA LEU A 117 -5.46 -5.50 -4.00
C LEU A 117 -4.79 -4.34 -3.26
N LEU A 118 -4.16 -4.63 -2.13
CA LEU A 118 -3.57 -3.61 -1.27
C LEU A 118 -2.07 -3.83 -1.12
N TYR A 119 -1.34 -2.73 -0.95
CA TYR A 119 0.08 -2.73 -0.60
C TYR A 119 0.27 -1.97 0.70
N ALA A 120 1.14 -2.48 1.58
CA ALA A 120 1.48 -1.81 2.83
C ALA A 120 2.99 -1.71 3.01
N GLY A 121 3.44 -0.54 3.46
CA GLY A 121 4.79 -0.29 3.91
C GLY A 121 4.85 -0.29 5.43
N THR A 122 5.82 -0.99 5.99
CA THR A 122 6.01 -1.12 7.43
C THR A 122 7.44 -0.73 7.84
N GLU A 123 7.73 -0.74 9.13
CA GLU A 123 9.10 -0.52 9.66
C GLU A 123 10.10 -1.57 9.16
N THR A 124 9.65 -2.76 8.82
CA THR A 124 10.54 -3.89 8.48
C THR A 124 10.50 -4.28 7.01
N GLY A 125 9.57 -3.75 6.21
CA GLY A 125 9.46 -4.11 4.79
C GLY A 125 8.09 -3.84 4.19
N ILE A 126 7.81 -4.52 3.09
CA ILE A 126 6.62 -4.34 2.28
C ILE A 126 5.74 -5.59 2.30
N TYR A 127 4.43 -5.37 2.30
CA TYR A 127 3.41 -6.41 2.29
C TYR A 127 2.39 -6.17 1.18
N VAL A 128 1.70 -7.25 0.79
CA VAL A 128 0.59 -7.25 -0.16
C VAL A 128 -0.60 -8.00 0.45
N SER A 129 -1.81 -7.54 0.18
CA SER A 129 -3.04 -8.27 0.46
C SER A 129 -3.85 -8.39 -0.83
N PHE A 130 -4.35 -9.60 -1.11
CA PHE A 130 -5.15 -9.89 -2.29
C PHE A 130 -6.66 -9.86 -2.01
N ASN A 131 -7.06 -9.67 -0.77
CA ASN A 131 -8.44 -9.81 -0.27
C ASN A 131 -8.91 -8.63 0.58
N GLY A 132 -8.51 -7.42 0.22
CA GLY A 132 -9.01 -6.19 0.86
C GLY A 132 -8.46 -5.94 2.26
N GLY A 133 -7.36 -6.59 2.62
CA GLY A 133 -6.71 -6.44 3.93
C GLY A 133 -7.01 -7.59 4.90
N ASP A 134 -7.84 -8.56 4.53
CA ASP A 134 -8.16 -9.70 5.41
C ASP A 134 -6.93 -10.53 5.78
N LEU A 135 -5.93 -10.58 4.88
CA LEU A 135 -4.65 -11.23 5.13
C LEU A 135 -3.53 -10.54 4.39
N TRP A 136 -2.47 -10.21 5.11
CA TRP A 136 -1.24 -9.66 4.55
C TRP A 136 -0.16 -10.72 4.39
N GLN A 137 0.57 -10.64 3.28
CA GLN A 137 1.69 -11.51 2.94
C GLN A 137 2.92 -10.65 2.62
N SER A 138 4.10 -11.12 2.98
CA SER A 138 5.35 -10.40 2.69
C SER A 138 5.58 -10.33 1.18
N LEU A 139 5.82 -9.11 0.68
CA LEU A 139 6.23 -8.82 -0.71
C LEU A 139 7.71 -8.41 -0.77
N GLN A 140 8.51 -8.84 0.17
CA GLN A 140 9.88 -8.36 0.37
C GLN A 140 10.80 -8.57 -0.83
N LEU A 141 10.64 -9.67 -1.57
CA LEU A 141 11.48 -10.03 -2.72
C LEU A 141 12.97 -9.84 -2.41
N ASN A 142 13.66 -8.98 -3.19
CA ASN A 142 15.06 -8.62 -2.98
C ASN A 142 15.26 -7.30 -2.21
N LEU A 143 14.19 -6.69 -1.72
CA LEU A 143 14.27 -5.50 -0.89
C LEU A 143 14.91 -5.86 0.47
N PRO A 144 15.93 -5.14 0.93
CA PRO A 144 16.51 -5.38 2.26
C PRO A 144 15.50 -5.01 3.35
N ASN A 145 15.68 -5.57 4.56
CA ASN A 145 14.91 -5.13 5.72
C ASN A 145 15.21 -3.63 5.97
N THR A 146 14.21 -2.80 5.81
CA THR A 146 14.31 -1.33 5.93
C THR A 146 12.91 -0.74 6.11
N PRO A 147 12.77 0.37 6.84
CA PRO A 147 11.50 1.08 6.93
C PRO A 147 11.04 1.58 5.57
N ILE A 148 9.77 1.36 5.28
CA ILE A 148 9.09 1.86 4.08
C ILE A 148 8.24 3.05 4.49
N ASN A 149 8.71 4.25 4.18
CA ASN A 149 8.06 5.48 4.60
C ASN A 149 6.82 5.81 3.76
N ASP A 150 6.87 5.48 2.47
CA ASP A 150 5.76 5.69 1.55
C ASP A 150 5.87 4.75 0.35
N LEU A 151 4.76 4.51 -0.34
CA LEU A 151 4.69 3.77 -1.58
C LEU A 151 3.54 4.27 -2.45
N ILE A 152 3.72 4.18 -3.76
CA ILE A 152 2.68 4.51 -4.73
C ILE A 152 2.70 3.52 -5.89
N VAL A 153 1.52 3.25 -6.46
CA VAL A 153 1.42 2.60 -7.76
C VAL A 153 1.51 3.67 -8.84
N HIS A 154 2.54 3.58 -9.68
CA HIS A 154 2.70 4.47 -10.81
C HIS A 154 1.77 4.02 -11.96
N ASP A 155 0.62 4.67 -12.09
CA ASP A 155 -0.49 4.18 -12.92
C ASP A 155 -0.11 3.96 -14.39
N ARG A 156 0.66 4.86 -15.02
CA ARG A 156 1.02 4.73 -16.44
C ARG A 156 1.91 3.50 -16.71
N GLU A 157 2.96 3.30 -15.91
CA GLU A 157 3.92 2.21 -16.10
C GLU A 157 3.49 0.91 -15.40
N ASN A 158 2.52 1.00 -14.49
CA ASN A 158 2.03 -0.12 -13.67
C ASN A 158 3.12 -0.71 -12.77
N ASP A 159 3.92 0.17 -12.18
CA ASP A 159 5.02 -0.18 -11.30
C ASP A 159 4.72 0.25 -9.86
N LEU A 160 5.24 -0.48 -8.87
CA LEU A 160 5.19 -0.06 -7.48
C LEU A 160 6.48 0.66 -7.12
N VAL A 161 6.37 1.94 -6.79
CA VAL A 161 7.49 2.77 -6.35
C VAL A 161 7.47 2.86 -4.83
N VAL A 162 8.59 2.51 -4.21
CA VAL A 162 8.75 2.39 -2.76
C VAL A 162 9.81 3.35 -2.26
N ALA A 163 9.46 4.17 -1.28
CA ALA A 163 10.37 5.09 -0.61
C ALA A 163 10.85 4.50 0.73
N THR A 164 12.14 4.25 0.86
CA THR A 164 12.72 3.64 2.06
C THR A 164 13.44 4.66 2.93
N SER A 165 13.56 4.37 4.21
CA SER A 165 14.44 5.14 5.11
C SER A 165 15.88 4.64 5.00
N GLY A 166 16.72 5.41 4.29
CA GLY A 166 18.16 5.15 4.18
C GLY A 166 18.59 4.14 3.11
N ARG A 167 17.67 3.59 2.31
CA ARG A 167 17.98 2.65 1.23
C ARG A 167 17.50 3.12 -0.15
N SER A 168 17.30 4.44 -0.32
CA SER A 168 16.83 5.05 -1.57
C SER A 168 15.42 4.62 -1.99
N PHE A 169 15.10 4.82 -3.26
CA PHE A 169 13.86 4.36 -3.89
C PHE A 169 14.06 3.00 -4.52
N TRP A 170 13.03 2.18 -4.43
CA TRP A 170 12.94 0.88 -5.09
C TRP A 170 11.75 0.85 -6.02
N ILE A 171 11.86 0.13 -7.11
CA ILE A 171 10.78 -0.03 -8.08
C ILE A 171 10.58 -1.52 -8.31
N LEU A 172 9.35 -1.99 -8.11
CA LEU A 172 8.90 -3.28 -8.59
C LEU A 172 8.21 -3.03 -9.93
N ASP A 173 8.89 -3.41 -11.01
CA ASP A 173 8.38 -3.30 -12.36
C ASP A 173 7.24 -4.28 -12.60
N ASP A 174 6.19 -3.82 -13.28
CA ASP A 174 5.09 -4.63 -13.77
C ASP A 174 4.26 -5.37 -12.69
N LEU A 175 3.26 -4.69 -12.19
CA LEU A 175 2.31 -5.26 -11.22
C LEU A 175 1.26 -6.20 -11.86
N SER A 176 1.30 -6.40 -13.21
CA SER A 176 0.30 -7.24 -13.89
C SER A 176 0.15 -8.65 -13.33
N PRO A 177 1.23 -9.35 -12.91
CA PRO A 177 1.08 -10.67 -12.31
C PRO A 177 0.32 -10.64 -10.98
N LEU A 178 0.60 -9.66 -10.10
CA LEU A 178 -0.11 -9.52 -8.82
C LEU A 178 -1.58 -9.16 -9.04
N GLN A 179 -1.86 -8.26 -9.99
CA GLN A 179 -3.22 -7.87 -10.36
C GLN A 179 -4.01 -9.02 -10.96
N GLN A 180 -3.38 -9.89 -11.76
CA GLN A 180 -4.01 -11.10 -12.29
C GLN A 180 -4.21 -12.14 -11.18
N ALA A 181 -3.24 -12.32 -10.29
CA ALA A 181 -3.38 -13.21 -9.15
C ALA A 181 -4.59 -12.82 -8.28
N ALA A 182 -4.77 -11.54 -7.99
CA ALA A 182 -5.89 -11.04 -7.20
C ALA A 182 -7.27 -11.32 -7.84
N ARG A 183 -7.34 -11.37 -9.19
CA ARG A 183 -8.60 -11.58 -9.91
C ARG A 183 -8.89 -13.04 -10.23
N ASP A 184 -7.85 -13.78 -10.62
CA ASP A 184 -7.99 -15.04 -11.36
C ASP A 184 -7.60 -16.26 -10.52
N VAL A 185 -6.85 -16.05 -9.42
CA VAL A 185 -6.44 -17.14 -8.53
C VAL A 185 -7.31 -17.11 -7.28
N PRO A 186 -8.17 -18.13 -7.07
CA PRO A 186 -8.94 -18.23 -5.84
C PRO A 186 -8.04 -18.30 -4.61
N ASP A 187 -8.43 -17.62 -3.53
CA ASP A 187 -7.74 -17.68 -2.26
C ASP A 187 -7.56 -19.14 -1.81
N GLY A 188 -6.30 -19.53 -1.59
CA GLY A 188 -5.95 -20.82 -1.01
C GLY A 188 -5.90 -22.00 -1.99
N ASP A 189 -6.00 -21.79 -3.32
CA ASP A 189 -5.75 -22.88 -4.27
C ASP A 189 -4.24 -23.02 -4.57
N GLU A 190 -3.50 -23.60 -3.63
CA GLU A 190 -2.08 -23.89 -3.75
C GLU A 190 -1.77 -24.91 -4.87
N ASN A 191 -2.79 -25.59 -5.41
CA ASN A 191 -2.64 -26.61 -6.44
C ASN A 191 -2.88 -26.09 -7.86
N SER A 192 -3.28 -24.83 -8.02
CA SER A 192 -3.54 -24.29 -9.34
C SER A 192 -2.23 -23.89 -10.05
N HIS A 193 -2.09 -24.33 -11.30
CA HIS A 193 -1.07 -23.78 -12.20
C HIS A 193 -1.69 -22.59 -12.93
N HIS A 194 -0.99 -21.44 -12.92
CA HIS A 194 -1.49 -20.25 -13.62
C HIS A 194 -0.38 -19.65 -14.49
N LEU A 195 -0.71 -19.36 -15.75
CA LEU A 195 0.14 -18.64 -16.67
C LEU A 195 -0.39 -17.20 -16.81
N TYR A 196 0.37 -16.25 -16.29
CA TYR A 196 0.00 -14.84 -16.37
C TYR A 196 0.14 -14.31 -17.79
N SER A 197 -0.81 -13.47 -18.22
CA SER A 197 -0.72 -12.76 -19.48
C SER A 197 0.39 -11.71 -19.40
N PRO A 198 1.44 -11.78 -20.25
CA PRO A 198 2.51 -10.82 -20.20
C PRO A 198 2.05 -9.44 -20.67
N ARG A 199 2.67 -8.39 -20.15
CA ARG A 199 2.47 -7.04 -20.67
C ARG A 199 3.04 -6.89 -22.09
N HIS A 200 2.60 -5.85 -22.78
CA HIS A 200 3.16 -5.54 -24.11
C HIS A 200 4.67 -5.26 -24.03
N ALA A 201 5.44 -6.04 -24.76
CA ALA A 201 6.90 -5.85 -24.88
C ALA A 201 7.24 -5.16 -26.19
N TYR A 202 8.09 -4.14 -26.13
CA TYR A 202 8.59 -3.45 -27.32
C TYR A 202 9.91 -4.07 -27.75
N ARG A 203 10.01 -4.43 -29.04
CA ARG A 203 11.28 -4.83 -29.64
C ARG A 203 12.06 -3.56 -29.99
N LEU A 204 13.01 -3.20 -29.13
CA LEU A 204 13.93 -2.12 -29.41
C LEU A 204 15.09 -2.61 -30.27
N ALA A 205 15.47 -1.87 -31.30
CA ALA A 205 16.74 -2.08 -31.98
C ALA A 205 17.85 -1.70 -30.98
N GLY A 206 18.71 -2.66 -30.64
CA GLY A 206 19.65 -2.56 -29.54
C GLY A 206 20.45 -1.26 -29.51
N GLY A 207 20.40 -0.57 -28.39
CA GLY A 207 21.31 0.51 -28.03
C GLY A 207 22.24 0.01 -26.93
N SER A 208 23.54 0.19 -27.09
CA SER A 208 24.50 -0.03 -26.01
C SER A 208 24.28 1.06 -24.95
N GLY A 209 23.71 0.71 -23.82
CA GLY A 209 23.64 1.62 -22.67
C GLY A 209 25.06 1.89 -22.16
N PHE A 210 25.39 3.18 -22.01
CA PHE A 210 26.55 3.59 -21.24
C PHE A 210 26.18 3.41 -19.74
N GLY A 211 26.59 2.26 -19.16
CA GLY A 211 26.45 2.06 -17.73
C GLY A 211 27.43 2.92 -16.94
N GLY A 212 26.92 3.92 -16.24
CA GLY A 212 27.65 4.64 -15.18
C GLY A 212 27.45 3.92 -13.84
N GLY A 213 28.48 3.87 -13.00
CA GLY A 213 28.34 3.27 -11.67
C GLY A 213 27.33 4.05 -10.82
N GLY A 214 26.34 3.37 -10.26
CA GLY A 214 25.26 3.96 -9.43
C GLY A 214 23.91 4.06 -10.12
N GLU A 215 23.77 3.55 -11.34
CA GLU A 215 22.50 3.44 -12.02
C GLU A 215 21.74 2.17 -11.55
N GLY A 216 20.40 2.28 -11.52
CA GLY A 216 19.54 1.13 -11.27
C GLY A 216 19.68 0.08 -12.36
N VAL A 217 19.33 -1.17 -12.02
CA VAL A 217 19.28 -2.27 -13.01
C VAL A 217 17.93 -2.22 -13.69
N ASN A 218 17.91 -2.02 -15.00
CA ASN A 218 16.69 -2.10 -15.79
C ASN A 218 16.14 -3.53 -15.78
N GLY A 219 14.82 -3.65 -15.86
CA GLY A 219 14.16 -4.93 -16.06
C GLY A 219 14.67 -5.68 -17.29
N PRO A 220 14.40 -7.00 -17.40
CA PRO A 220 14.81 -7.82 -18.53
C PRO A 220 14.33 -7.23 -19.86
N SER A 221 15.19 -7.26 -20.89
CA SER A 221 14.79 -6.85 -22.23
C SER A 221 13.97 -7.95 -22.90
N GLY A 222 12.80 -7.60 -23.44
CA GLY A 222 11.92 -8.54 -24.15
C GLY A 222 10.61 -8.82 -23.41
N ALA A 223 9.90 -9.85 -23.81
CA ALA A 223 8.71 -10.30 -23.13
C ALA A 223 9.09 -11.11 -21.87
N VAL A 224 8.60 -10.69 -20.72
CA VAL A 224 8.69 -11.47 -19.48
C VAL A 224 7.41 -12.30 -19.38
N ILE A 225 7.56 -13.56 -19.04
CA ILE A 225 6.45 -14.50 -18.86
C ILE A 225 6.51 -15.01 -17.43
N ASP A 226 5.52 -14.62 -16.65
CA ASP A 226 5.35 -15.04 -15.27
C ASP A 226 4.36 -16.21 -15.20
N PHE A 227 4.60 -17.12 -14.27
CA PHE A 227 3.72 -18.26 -14.04
C PHE A 227 3.78 -18.70 -12.58
N MET A 228 2.67 -19.26 -12.11
CA MET A 228 2.59 -19.93 -10.82
C MET A 228 2.48 -21.43 -11.05
N LEU A 229 3.25 -22.19 -10.28
CA LEU A 229 3.14 -23.66 -10.24
C LEU A 229 2.51 -24.05 -8.92
N GLY A 230 1.40 -24.75 -8.97
CA GLY A 230 0.84 -25.42 -7.81
C GLY A 230 1.71 -26.60 -7.36
N GLU A 231 1.44 -27.12 -6.18
CA GLU A 231 2.10 -28.33 -5.70
C GLU A 231 1.85 -29.49 -6.66
N VAL A 232 2.90 -30.15 -7.11
CA VAL A 232 2.81 -31.40 -7.87
C VAL A 232 2.72 -32.51 -6.83
N ALA A 233 1.58 -33.18 -6.77
CA ALA A 233 1.46 -34.39 -5.95
C ALA A 233 2.47 -35.44 -6.44
N ASP A 234 3.33 -35.91 -5.54
CA ASP A 234 4.28 -37.01 -5.77
C ASP A 234 3.58 -38.33 -6.12
#